data_ecf9c605efc6a0bf168a186aba355ea3
#
_entry.id   ecf9c605efc6a0bf168a186aba355ea3
#
_cell.length_a   1.000
_cell.length_b   1.000
_cell.length_c   1.000
_cell.angle_alpha   90.00
_cell.angle_beta   90.00
_cell.angle_gamma   90.00
#
_symmetry.space_group_name_H-M   'P 1'
#
loop_
_entity.id
_entity.type
_entity.pdbx_description
1 polymer ?
#
loop_
_entity_poly.entity_id
_entity_poly.type
_entity_poly.pdbx_seq_one_letter_code
_entity_poly.pdbx_strand_id
1 'polypeptide(L)' 'MEELETIAKEFGGVRAAFAVQAGREVRVIASAKEADDNVAAKICRDIAAAYQERLSYPGEIKVVVIRESRFTELAK' A
#
# COMPACT_ATOMS: atom_id res chain seq x y z
N MET A 1 8.24 0.48 11.64
CA MET A 1 6.83 0.64 11.20
C MET A 1 6.67 1.83 10.28
N GLU A 2 7.10 3.01 10.72
CA GLU A 2 7.01 4.20 9.88
C GLU A 2 7.72 4.04 8.54
N GLU A 3 8.83 3.33 8.55
CA GLU A 3 9.62 3.12 7.35
C GLU A 3 8.86 2.33 6.29
N LEU A 4 8.10 1.32 6.70
CA LEU A 4 7.28 0.55 5.77
C LEU A 4 6.20 1.42 5.12
N GLU A 5 5.54 2.23 5.93
CA GLU A 5 4.50 3.13 5.45
C GLU A 5 5.06 4.21 4.55
N THR A 6 6.22 4.76 4.91
CA THR A 6 6.88 5.80 4.13
C THR A 6 7.27 5.29 2.73
N ILE A 7 7.86 4.11 2.66
CA ILE A 7 8.24 3.52 1.38
C ILE A 7 7.01 3.27 0.51
N ALA A 8 5.95 2.72 1.10
CA ALA A 8 4.73 2.45 0.34
C ALA A 8 4.12 3.73 -0.24
N LYS A 9 4.19 4.83 0.50
CA LYS A 9 3.64 6.10 0.05
C LYS A 9 4.44 6.78 -1.05
N GLU A 10 5.65 6.30 -1.34
CA GLU A 10 6.44 6.83 -2.44
C GLU A 10 5.86 6.46 -3.81
N PHE A 11 5.01 5.46 -3.87
CA PHE A 11 4.47 4.98 -5.14
C PHE A 11 3.23 5.77 -5.55
N GLY A 12 3.15 6.10 -6.83
CA GLY A 12 2.00 6.82 -7.37
C GLY A 12 0.72 6.01 -7.25
N GLY A 13 -0.38 6.68 -6.95
CA GLY A 13 -1.68 6.03 -6.77
C GLY A 13 -1.95 5.56 -5.36
N VAL A 14 -0.96 5.58 -4.47
CA VAL A 14 -1.13 5.20 -3.08
C VAL A 14 -1.67 6.38 -2.28
N ARG A 15 -2.81 6.18 -1.63
CA ARG A 15 -3.44 7.21 -0.81
C ARG A 15 -3.07 7.09 0.66
N ALA A 16 -2.92 5.87 1.14
CA ALA A 16 -2.58 5.62 2.54
C ALA A 16 -1.90 4.27 2.65
N ALA A 17 -1.13 4.09 3.71
CA ALA A 17 -0.48 2.82 4.00
C ALA A 17 -0.43 2.62 5.51
N PHE A 18 -0.71 1.41 5.95
CA PHE A 18 -0.76 1.06 7.36
C PHE A 18 0.00 -0.22 7.62
N ALA A 19 0.99 -0.16 8.50
CA ALA A 19 1.67 -1.35 8.98
C ALA A 19 0.83 -1.95 10.11
N VAL A 20 0.53 -3.23 10.01
CA VAL A 20 -0.27 -3.95 11.01
C VAL A 20 0.46 -5.21 11.44
N GLN A 21 -0.02 -5.88 12.48
CA GLN A 21 0.57 -7.11 12.99
C GLN A 21 2.06 -6.98 13.29
N ALA A 22 2.42 -5.90 13.98
CA ALA A 22 3.82 -5.64 14.36
C ALA A 22 4.76 -5.57 13.15
N GLY A 23 4.27 -5.03 12.03
CA GLY A 23 5.08 -4.86 10.82
C GLY A 23 5.17 -6.09 9.94
N ARG A 24 4.36 -7.11 10.20
CA ARG A 24 4.34 -8.30 9.37
C ARG A 24 3.44 -8.16 8.14
N GLU A 25 2.60 -7.15 8.15
CA GLU A 25 1.68 -6.89 7.04
C GLU A 25 1.58 -5.39 6.83
N VAL A 26 1.55 -4.98 5.57
CA VAL A 26 1.30 -3.59 5.20
C VAL A 26 0.07 -3.56 4.32
N ARG A 27 -0.91 -2.77 4.73
CA ARG A 27 -2.13 -2.55 3.95
C ARG A 27 -2.02 -1.21 3.26
N VAL A 28 -2.14 -1.23 1.95
CA VAL A 28 -1.98 -0.05 1.10
C VAL A 28 -3.32 0.25 0.46
N ILE A 29 -3.77 1.49 0.60
CA ILE A 29 -5.01 1.94 0.00
C ILE A 29 -4.69 2.73 -1.26
N ALA A 30 -5.19 2.26 -2.39
CA ALA A 30 -5.04 2.93 -3.67
C ALA A 30 -6.38 3.43 -4.17
N SER A 31 -6.38 4.56 -4.88
CA SER A 31 -7.60 5.09 -5.45
C SER A 31 -8.06 4.23 -6.63
N ALA A 32 -9.31 3.81 -6.61
CA ALA A 32 -9.88 3.04 -7.72
C ALA A 32 -9.96 3.87 -9.01
N LYS A 33 -9.94 5.20 -8.89
CA LYS A 33 -9.93 6.08 -10.07
C LYS A 33 -8.56 6.15 -10.72
N GLU A 34 -7.49 6.05 -9.93
CA GLU A 34 -6.13 6.19 -10.42
C GLU A 34 -5.45 4.86 -10.70
N ALA A 35 -5.96 3.79 -10.11
CA ALA A 35 -5.35 2.48 -10.22
C ALA A 35 -6.41 1.42 -10.54
N ASP A 36 -6.33 0.85 -11.74
CA ASP A 36 -7.14 -0.32 -12.07
C ASP A 36 -6.47 -1.57 -11.46
N ASP A 37 -7.02 -2.74 -11.71
CA ASP A 37 -6.50 -3.97 -11.15
C ASP A 37 -5.04 -4.24 -11.55
N ASN A 38 -4.68 -3.93 -12.80
CA ASN A 38 -3.32 -4.14 -13.28
C ASN A 38 -2.34 -3.20 -12.59
N VAL A 39 -2.74 -1.94 -12.43
CA VAL A 39 -1.91 -0.94 -11.73
C VAL A 39 -1.78 -1.30 -10.27
N ALA A 40 -2.86 -1.72 -9.62
CA ALA A 40 -2.83 -2.13 -8.22
C ALA A 40 -1.91 -3.33 -8.01
N ALA A 41 -1.97 -4.31 -8.91
CA ALA A 41 -1.09 -5.47 -8.85
C ALA A 41 0.38 -5.07 -9.02
N LYS A 42 0.66 -4.13 -9.92
CA LYS A 42 2.01 -3.63 -10.13
C LYS A 42 2.53 -2.89 -8.89
N ILE A 43 1.69 -2.03 -8.29
CA ILE A 43 2.04 -1.34 -7.05
C ILE A 43 2.41 -2.35 -5.96
N CYS A 44 1.61 -3.39 -5.83
CA CYS A 44 1.84 -4.43 -4.84
C CYS A 44 3.20 -5.10 -5.03
N ARG A 45 3.52 -5.49 -6.27
CA ARG A 45 4.81 -6.10 -6.59
C ARG A 45 5.97 -5.15 -6.36
N ASP A 46 5.81 -3.89 -6.77
CA ASP A 46 6.86 -2.88 -6.65
C ASP A 46 7.17 -2.56 -5.19
N ILE A 47 6.13 -2.48 -4.36
CA ILE A 47 6.33 -2.25 -2.92
C ILE A 47 7.06 -3.43 -2.30
N ALA A 48 6.65 -4.66 -2.61
CA ALA A 48 7.31 -5.85 -2.08
C ALA A 48 8.79 -5.88 -2.51
N ALA A 49 9.06 -5.57 -3.77
CA ALA A 49 10.44 -5.53 -4.26
C ALA A 49 11.27 -4.45 -3.55
N ALA A 50 10.67 -3.28 -3.30
CA ALA A 50 11.35 -2.19 -2.60
C ALA A 50 11.70 -2.60 -1.17
N TYR A 51 10.81 -3.32 -0.49
CA TYR A 51 11.10 -3.81 0.85
C TYR A 51 12.26 -4.79 0.83
N GLN A 52 12.29 -5.71 -0.13
CA GLN A 52 13.37 -6.68 -0.24
C GLN A 52 14.72 -6.00 -0.51
N GLU A 53 14.73 -4.94 -1.31
CA GLU A 53 15.96 -4.22 -1.62
C GLU A 53 16.44 -3.30 -0.51
N ARG A 54 15.52 -2.62 0.13
CA ARG A 54 15.85 -1.49 1.00
C ARG A 54 15.85 -1.83 2.48
N LEU A 55 15.22 -2.93 2.87
CA LEU A 55 15.04 -3.29 4.28
C LEU A 55 15.60 -4.66 4.57
N SER A 56 16.04 -4.83 5.82
CA SER A 56 16.42 -6.13 6.35
C SER A 56 15.39 -6.53 7.40
N TYR A 57 14.76 -7.68 7.23
CA TYR A 57 13.74 -8.16 8.15
C TYR A 57 13.75 -9.68 8.20
N PRO A 58 13.41 -10.27 9.37
CA PRO A 58 13.29 -11.72 9.46
C PRO A 58 11.93 -12.17 8.92
N GLY A 59 11.91 -13.25 8.19
CA GLY A 59 10.66 -13.81 7.66
C GLY A 59 10.13 -13.02 6.48
N GLU A 60 8.82 -12.88 6.42
CA GLU A 60 8.13 -12.25 5.32
C GLU A 60 7.31 -11.04 5.77
N ILE A 61 7.14 -10.08 4.86
CA ILE A 61 6.19 -8.99 5.05
C ILE A 61 5.13 -9.15 3.96
N LYS A 62 3.88 -9.26 4.38
CA LYS A 62 2.76 -9.38 3.45
C LYS A 62 2.32 -7.99 3.00
N VAL A 63 2.26 -7.76 1.70
CA VAL A 63 1.79 -6.49 1.13
C VAL A 63 0.41 -6.72 0.53
N VAL A 64 -0.56 -5.96 1.01
CA VAL A 64 -1.94 -6.03 0.52
C VAL A 64 -2.32 -4.67 -0.04
N VAL A 65 -2.74 -4.62 -1.30
CA VAL A 65 -3.23 -3.40 -1.92
C VAL A 65 -4.73 -3.49 -2.07
N ILE A 66 -5.42 -2.50 -1.51
CA ILE A 66 -6.87 -2.42 -1.54
C ILE A 66 -7.26 -1.22 -2.39
N ARG A 67 -8.08 -1.44 -3.42
CA ARG A 67 -8.61 -0.35 -4.23
C ARG A 67 -9.84 0.21 -3.54
N GLU A 68 -9.90 1.53 -3.44
CA GLU A 68 -10.99 2.21 -2.73
C GLU A 68 -11.70 3.21 -3.64
N SER A 69 -13.02 3.11 -3.65
CA SER A 69 -13.89 4.13 -4.24
C SER A 69 -14.61 4.85 -3.10
N ARG A 70 -14.68 6.17 -3.20
CA ARG A 70 -15.28 6.97 -2.15
C ARG A 70 -16.34 7.88 -2.74
N PHE A 71 -17.53 7.85 -2.15
CA PHE A 71 -18.66 8.67 -2.56
C PHE A 71 -19.08 9.54 -1.39
N THR A 72 -19.26 10.83 -1.64
CA THR A 72 -19.59 11.78 -0.59
C THR A 72 -20.80 12.61 -1.01
N GLU A 73 -21.78 12.70 -0.12
CA GLU A 73 -22.94 13.55 -0.29
C GLU A 73 -23.10 14.38 0.99
N LEU A 74 -23.52 15.61 0.82
CA LEU A 74 -23.80 16.50 1.96
C LEU A 74 -25.30 16.60 2.18
N ALA A 75 -25.74 16.25 3.36
CA ALA A 75 -27.14 16.45 3.77
C ALA A 75 -27.24 17.82 4.45
N LYS A 76 -28.15 18.65 3.95
CA LYS A 76 -28.30 20.01 4.46
C LYS A 76 -29.66 20.23 5.10
#